data_294652df3b5737cbb8971b4a28e6fd1a
#
_entry.id   294652df3b5737cbb8971b4a28e6fd1a
#
_cell.length_a   1.000
_cell.length_b   1.000
_cell.length_c   1.000
_cell.angle_alpha   90.00
_cell.angle_beta   90.00
_cell.angle_gamma   90.00
#
_symmetry.space_group_name_H-M   'P 1'
#
loop_
_entity.id
_entity.type
_entity.pdbx_description
1 polymer ?
#
loop_
_entity_poly.entity_id
_entity_poly.type
_entity_poly.pdbx_seq_one_letter_code
_entity_poly.pdbx_strand_id
1 'polypeptide(L)'
;MAELDKHLPQLSEFFARQPEVVLAYLYGSYATGQTWAESDLDIGVLFDEQVAPLQQFRLVLGYGTEVRKLIQDGVEVDVRELGGAPVEFLMQVIRPGKCLYACTERERVQFETEVMTRYLDFKPVLEEYYHHLRQRIRRGEFSARLGKYIAETRKIVHGTGEAGELPAAVS
;
A
#
# COMPACT_ATOMS: atom_id res chain seq x y z
N MET A 1 -6.18 16.08 -13.11
CA MET A 1 -6.39 16.75 -11.81
C MET A 1 -7.82 17.29 -11.70
N ALA A 2 -8.31 18.09 -12.64
CA ALA A 2 -9.68 18.63 -12.60
C ALA A 2 -10.81 17.58 -12.61
N GLU A 3 -10.57 16.38 -13.10
CA GLU A 3 -11.57 15.32 -13.18
C GLU A 3 -11.78 14.60 -11.84
N LEU A 4 -10.72 14.27 -11.13
CA LEU A 4 -10.85 13.64 -9.82
C LEU A 4 -11.37 14.59 -8.73
N ASP A 5 -11.00 15.88 -8.81
CA ASP A 5 -11.48 16.89 -7.85
C ASP A 5 -13.03 16.97 -7.81
N LYS A 6 -13.70 16.59 -8.90
CA LYS A 6 -15.18 16.48 -8.94
C LYS A 6 -15.70 15.33 -8.09
N HIS A 7 -14.92 14.26 -7.94
CA HIS A 7 -15.33 13.05 -7.24
C HIS A 7 -14.95 13.04 -5.74
N LEU A 8 -14.07 13.96 -5.30
CA LEU A 8 -13.69 14.04 -3.89
C LEU A 8 -14.89 14.18 -2.93
N PRO A 9 -15.89 15.03 -3.21
CA PRO A 9 -17.07 15.13 -2.34
C PRO A 9 -17.86 13.82 -2.27
N GLN A 10 -18.00 13.12 -3.42
CA GLN A 10 -18.71 11.86 -3.49
C GLN A 10 -17.96 10.74 -2.74
N LEU A 11 -16.64 10.71 -2.83
CA LEU A 11 -15.80 9.78 -2.07
C LEU A 11 -15.90 10.05 -0.57
N SER A 12 -15.83 11.32 -0.17
CA SER A 12 -16.01 11.71 1.23
C SER A 12 -17.37 11.28 1.77
N GLU A 13 -18.44 11.54 1.02
CA GLU A 13 -19.80 11.13 1.39
C GLU A 13 -19.96 9.61 1.44
N PHE A 14 -19.34 8.88 0.52
CA PHE A 14 -19.33 7.42 0.52
C PHE A 14 -18.72 6.87 1.80
N PHE A 15 -17.51 7.32 2.20
CA PHE A 15 -16.87 6.85 3.42
C PHE A 15 -17.56 7.33 4.69
N ALA A 16 -18.18 8.51 4.69
CA ALA A 16 -18.97 9.00 5.81
C ALA A 16 -20.20 8.13 6.14
N ARG A 17 -20.69 7.34 5.20
CA ARG A 17 -21.80 6.40 5.38
C ARG A 17 -21.35 5.01 5.85
N GLN A 18 -20.04 4.77 5.97
CA GLN A 18 -19.51 3.48 6.41
C GLN A 18 -19.21 3.53 7.91
N PRO A 19 -20.04 2.91 8.76
CA PRO A 19 -19.89 3.02 10.22
C PRO A 19 -18.59 2.36 10.74
N GLU A 20 -18.01 1.46 9.96
CA GLU A 20 -16.77 0.76 10.32
C GLU A 20 -15.51 1.59 10.03
N VAL A 21 -15.63 2.69 9.28
CA VAL A 21 -14.50 3.52 8.83
C VAL A 21 -14.21 4.64 9.81
N VAL A 22 -13.00 4.68 10.33
CA VAL A 22 -12.49 5.78 11.17
C VAL A 22 -11.87 6.88 10.32
N LEU A 23 -11.00 6.50 9.36
CA LEU A 23 -10.34 7.42 8.44
C LEU A 23 -10.31 6.86 7.03
N ALA A 24 -10.37 7.74 6.02
CA ALA A 24 -10.08 7.40 4.63
C ALA A 24 -9.17 8.45 4.00
N TYR A 25 -8.14 8.01 3.30
CA TYR A 25 -7.16 8.85 2.61
C TYR A 25 -7.07 8.50 1.14
N LEU A 26 -7.04 9.52 0.29
CA LEU A 26 -6.54 9.40 -1.07
C LEU A 26 -5.03 9.58 -1.03
N TYR A 27 -4.27 8.65 -1.63
CA TYR A 27 -2.81 8.75 -1.69
C TYR A 27 -2.30 8.43 -3.11
N GLY A 28 -1.00 8.24 -3.28
CA GLY A 28 -0.41 7.89 -4.57
C GLY A 28 -0.41 9.03 -5.59
N SER A 29 -0.46 8.66 -6.86
CA SER A 29 -0.34 9.60 -7.99
C SER A 29 -1.48 10.61 -8.05
N TYR A 30 -2.69 10.21 -7.70
CA TYR A 30 -3.85 11.09 -7.70
C TYR A 30 -3.82 12.13 -6.58
N ALA A 31 -3.24 11.82 -5.43
CA ALA A 31 -3.09 12.78 -4.34
C ALA A 31 -2.05 13.85 -4.68
N THR A 32 -0.96 13.46 -5.36
CA THR A 32 0.16 14.35 -5.73
C THR A 32 -0.05 15.09 -7.05
N GLY A 33 -1.08 14.73 -7.82
CA GLY A 33 -1.32 15.29 -9.14
C GLY A 33 -0.38 14.80 -10.23
N GLN A 34 0.37 13.72 -9.98
CA GLN A 34 1.29 13.08 -10.93
C GLN A 34 0.66 11.85 -11.56
N THR A 35 -0.52 12.01 -12.15
CA THR A 35 -1.27 10.91 -12.76
C THR A 35 -0.82 10.66 -14.20
N TRP A 36 -0.83 9.37 -14.59
CA TRP A 36 -0.64 8.88 -15.95
C TRP A 36 -1.95 8.22 -16.42
N ALA A 37 -2.06 7.92 -17.71
CA ALA A 37 -3.28 7.33 -18.28
C ALA A 37 -3.68 5.98 -17.64
N GLU A 38 -2.72 5.26 -17.06
CA GLU A 38 -2.91 3.95 -16.43
C GLU A 38 -2.77 4.02 -14.90
N SER A 39 -2.86 5.23 -14.29
CA SER A 39 -2.74 5.36 -12.84
C SER A 39 -3.97 4.82 -12.14
N ASP A 40 -3.76 3.99 -11.11
CA ASP A 40 -4.81 3.51 -10.21
C ASP A 40 -5.17 4.60 -9.19
N LEU A 41 -6.40 4.58 -8.73
CA LEU A 41 -6.87 5.40 -7.62
C LEU A 41 -6.60 4.67 -6.31
N ASP A 42 -5.60 5.16 -5.56
CA ASP A 42 -5.17 4.56 -4.31
C ASP A 42 -5.92 5.16 -3.12
N ILE A 43 -6.62 4.32 -2.35
CA ILE A 43 -7.37 4.71 -1.15
C ILE A 43 -6.91 3.90 0.05
N GLY A 44 -6.51 4.58 1.12
CA GLY A 44 -6.20 3.96 2.40
C GLY A 44 -7.37 4.12 3.37
N VAL A 45 -7.75 3.04 4.06
CA VAL A 45 -8.86 3.03 5.03
C VAL A 45 -8.38 2.52 6.38
N LEU A 46 -8.63 3.30 7.42
CA LEU A 46 -8.48 2.85 8.81
C LEU A 46 -9.85 2.44 9.34
N PHE A 47 -9.95 1.20 9.80
CA PHE A 47 -11.18 0.68 10.40
C PHE A 47 -11.18 0.86 11.92
N ASP A 48 -12.37 0.84 12.50
CA ASP A 48 -12.56 0.72 13.94
C ASP A 48 -11.92 -0.58 14.46
N GLU A 49 -11.30 -0.54 15.62
CA GLU A 49 -10.60 -1.67 16.24
C GLU A 49 -11.51 -2.89 16.49
N GLN A 50 -12.82 -2.70 16.56
CA GLN A 50 -13.80 -3.77 16.76
C GLN A 50 -14.07 -4.57 15.47
N VAL A 51 -13.64 -4.07 14.31
CA VAL A 51 -13.86 -4.75 13.02
C VAL A 51 -12.83 -5.87 12.87
N ALA A 52 -13.32 -7.12 12.84
CA ALA A 52 -12.46 -8.29 12.71
C ALA A 52 -11.67 -8.29 11.39
N PRO A 53 -10.42 -8.81 11.35
CA PRO A 53 -9.55 -8.76 10.15
C PRO A 53 -10.19 -9.35 8.88
N LEU A 54 -10.94 -10.44 9.02
CA LEU A 54 -11.65 -11.04 7.88
C LEU A 54 -12.78 -10.13 7.35
N GLN A 55 -13.41 -9.37 8.22
CA GLN A 55 -14.42 -8.39 7.83
C GLN A 55 -13.77 -7.19 7.15
N GLN A 56 -12.65 -6.66 7.69
CA GLN A 56 -11.86 -5.59 7.06
C GLN A 56 -11.48 -5.98 5.62
N PHE A 57 -10.99 -7.19 5.42
CA PHE A 57 -10.63 -7.69 4.08
C PHE A 57 -11.83 -7.69 3.12
N ARG A 58 -13.00 -8.14 3.57
CA ARG A 58 -14.23 -8.13 2.75
C ARG A 58 -14.69 -6.71 2.43
N LEU A 59 -14.61 -5.79 3.40
CA LEU A 59 -14.98 -4.39 3.22
C LEU A 59 -14.06 -3.70 2.21
N VAL A 60 -12.76 -3.91 2.29
CA VAL A 60 -11.76 -3.38 1.32
C VAL A 60 -12.13 -3.77 -0.11
N LEU A 61 -12.42 -5.06 -0.36
CA LEU A 61 -12.83 -5.54 -1.69
C LEU A 61 -14.17 -4.93 -2.14
N GLY A 62 -15.13 -4.81 -1.22
CA GLY A 62 -16.42 -4.18 -1.46
C GLY A 62 -16.27 -2.71 -1.82
N TYR A 63 -15.50 -1.96 -1.04
CA TYR A 63 -15.27 -0.53 -1.27
C TYR A 63 -14.59 -0.25 -2.61
N GLY A 64 -13.59 -1.07 -3.00
CA GLY A 64 -12.98 -0.94 -4.32
C GLY A 64 -14.01 -1.04 -5.45
N THR A 65 -14.94 -1.98 -5.35
CA THR A 65 -16.02 -2.18 -6.32
C THR A 65 -17.00 -1.01 -6.33
N GLU A 66 -17.43 -0.53 -5.15
CA GLU A 66 -18.41 0.56 -5.06
C GLU A 66 -17.82 1.91 -5.48
N VAL A 67 -16.56 2.19 -5.09
CA VAL A 67 -15.85 3.41 -5.50
C VAL A 67 -15.67 3.44 -7.01
N ARG A 68 -15.32 2.30 -7.65
CA ARG A 68 -15.21 2.21 -9.12
C ARG A 68 -16.54 2.55 -9.81
N LYS A 69 -17.67 2.05 -9.29
CA LYS A 69 -19.00 2.38 -9.83
C LYS A 69 -19.33 3.87 -9.66
N LEU A 70 -18.88 4.47 -8.58
CA LEU A 70 -19.15 5.86 -8.24
C LEU A 70 -18.39 6.83 -9.17
N ILE A 71 -17.12 6.49 -9.50
CA ILE A 71 -16.26 7.34 -10.33
C ILE A 71 -16.60 7.23 -11.82
N GLN A 72 -17.03 6.05 -12.30
CA GLN A 72 -17.44 5.76 -13.68
C GLN A 72 -16.41 6.09 -14.80
N ASP A 73 -15.21 6.51 -14.46
CA ASP A 73 -14.17 6.97 -15.42
C ASP A 73 -13.28 5.82 -15.94
N GLY A 74 -13.62 4.56 -15.63
CA GLY A 74 -12.83 3.38 -16.04
C GLY A 74 -11.50 3.25 -15.31
N VAL A 75 -11.26 4.05 -14.24
CA VAL A 75 -10.06 4.01 -13.41
C VAL A 75 -10.07 2.78 -12.51
N GLU A 76 -8.96 2.07 -12.44
CA GLU A 76 -8.78 1.00 -11.46
C GLU A 76 -8.68 1.61 -10.05
N VAL A 77 -9.27 0.93 -9.06
CA VAL A 77 -9.32 1.40 -7.68
C VAL A 77 -8.65 0.38 -6.78
N ASP A 78 -7.60 0.79 -6.08
CA ASP A 78 -6.92 0.00 -5.05
C ASP A 78 -7.27 0.55 -3.67
N VAL A 79 -7.96 -0.26 -2.87
CA VAL A 79 -8.28 0.09 -1.48
C VAL A 79 -7.44 -0.75 -0.55
N ARG A 80 -6.75 -0.10 0.41
CA ARG A 80 -5.88 -0.77 1.38
C ARG A 80 -6.26 -0.44 2.80
N GLU A 81 -6.17 -1.45 3.64
CA GLU A 81 -6.27 -1.30 5.09
C GLU A 81 -4.99 -0.68 5.66
N LEU A 82 -5.13 0.28 6.60
CA LEU A 82 -4.02 1.06 7.15
C LEU A 82 -3.54 0.58 8.53
N GLY A 83 -4.40 -0.04 9.35
CA GLY A 83 -4.09 -0.34 10.75
C GLY A 83 -2.91 -1.29 10.93
N GLY A 84 -2.77 -2.29 10.05
CA GLY A 84 -1.65 -3.24 10.05
C GLY A 84 -0.48 -2.89 9.13
N ALA A 85 -0.53 -1.74 8.48
CA ALA A 85 0.45 -1.39 7.44
C ALA A 85 1.80 -0.95 8.02
N PRO A 86 2.91 -1.15 7.27
CA PRO A 86 4.24 -0.68 7.67
C PRO A 86 4.26 0.85 7.79
N VAL A 87 5.00 1.35 8.80
CA VAL A 87 5.04 2.79 9.11
C VAL A 87 5.56 3.65 7.96
N GLU A 88 6.48 3.13 7.14
CA GLU A 88 6.95 3.82 5.93
C GLU A 88 5.83 4.04 4.91
N PHE A 89 5.00 3.02 4.72
CA PHE A 89 3.83 3.12 3.85
C PHE A 89 2.80 4.11 4.42
N LEU A 90 2.50 4.02 5.72
CA LEU A 90 1.60 4.97 6.38
C LEU A 90 2.09 6.42 6.21
N MET A 91 3.39 6.64 6.32
CA MET A 91 3.98 7.97 6.11
C MET A 91 3.83 8.46 4.66
N GLN A 92 3.86 7.55 3.67
CA GLN A 92 3.57 7.88 2.27
C GLN A 92 2.08 8.19 2.04
N VAL A 93 1.20 7.60 2.84
CA VAL A 93 -0.24 7.89 2.79
C VAL A 93 -0.54 9.27 3.37
N ILE A 94 -0.10 9.55 4.62
CA ILE A 94 -0.53 10.76 5.33
C ILE A 94 0.19 12.03 4.87
N ARG A 95 1.45 11.96 4.43
CA ARG A 95 2.24 13.15 4.12
C ARG A 95 1.81 13.85 2.82
N PRO A 96 1.74 13.16 1.67
CA PRO A 96 1.25 13.75 0.42
C PRO A 96 -0.26 13.53 0.23
N GLY A 97 -0.88 12.65 1.04
CA GLY A 97 -2.26 12.25 0.87
C GLY A 97 -3.28 13.33 1.24
N LYS A 98 -4.49 13.13 0.74
CA LYS A 98 -5.65 13.97 1.07
C LYS A 98 -6.59 13.16 1.96
N CYS A 99 -6.91 13.66 3.15
CA CYS A 99 -7.94 13.04 3.98
C CYS A 99 -9.29 13.21 3.29
N LEU A 100 -9.90 12.09 2.90
CA LEU A 100 -11.25 12.04 2.30
C LEU A 100 -12.33 12.08 3.39
N TYR A 101 -12.07 11.36 4.47
CA TYR A 101 -13.02 11.24 5.59
C TYR A 101 -12.27 11.03 6.90
N ALA A 102 -12.79 11.62 7.96
CA ALA A 102 -12.43 11.35 9.34
C ALA A 102 -13.70 11.35 10.20
N CYS A 103 -13.89 10.31 11.00
CA CYS A 103 -15.05 10.25 11.90
C CYS A 103 -15.01 11.39 12.94
N THR A 104 -13.83 11.76 13.40
CA THR A 104 -13.55 12.99 14.15
C THR A 104 -12.17 13.54 13.79
N GLU A 105 -12.00 14.87 13.91
CA GLU A 105 -10.70 15.51 13.76
C GLU A 105 -9.68 14.99 14.78
N ARG A 106 -10.14 14.63 15.97
CA ARG A 106 -9.30 14.05 17.02
C ARG A 106 -8.67 12.73 16.57
N GLU A 107 -9.47 11.81 15.99
CA GLU A 107 -8.97 10.53 15.48
C GLU A 107 -7.94 10.74 14.37
N ARG A 108 -8.17 11.68 13.47
CA ARG A 108 -7.22 12.02 12.42
C ARG A 108 -5.89 12.49 12.99
N VAL A 109 -5.91 13.46 13.88
CA VAL A 109 -4.71 14.03 14.51
C VAL A 109 -3.97 12.96 15.33
N GLN A 110 -4.70 12.12 16.06
CA GLN A 110 -4.11 11.04 16.84
C GLN A 110 -3.38 10.05 15.92
N PHE A 111 -4.02 9.56 14.88
CA PHE A 111 -3.44 8.63 13.91
C PHE A 111 -2.20 9.21 13.23
N GLU A 112 -2.31 10.43 12.69
CA GLU A 112 -1.19 11.10 12.01
C GLU A 112 0.00 11.32 12.96
N THR A 113 -0.27 11.73 14.21
CA THR A 113 0.77 11.92 15.22
C THR A 113 1.47 10.62 15.59
N GLU A 114 0.70 9.54 15.76
CA GLU A 114 1.25 8.22 16.05
C GLU A 114 2.14 7.73 14.90
N VAL A 115 1.66 7.83 13.67
CA VAL A 115 2.43 7.42 12.48
C VAL A 115 3.72 8.24 12.36
N MET A 116 3.66 9.56 12.54
CA MET A 116 4.85 10.43 12.49
C MET A 116 5.85 10.08 13.58
N THR A 117 5.39 9.87 14.81
CA THR A 117 6.26 9.51 15.94
C THR A 117 6.97 8.18 15.66
N ARG A 118 6.21 7.14 15.31
CA ARG A 118 6.77 5.82 14.97
C ARG A 118 7.75 5.89 13.80
N TYR A 119 7.44 6.70 12.78
CA TYR A 119 8.34 6.88 11.65
C TYR A 119 9.65 7.56 12.05
N LEU A 120 9.60 8.61 12.89
CA LEU A 120 10.80 9.32 13.36
C LEU A 120 11.69 8.42 14.21
N ASP A 121 11.09 7.59 15.07
CA ASP A 121 11.82 6.61 15.88
C ASP A 121 12.49 5.53 15.03
N PHE A 122 11.84 5.11 13.95
CA PHE A 122 12.34 4.05 13.07
C PHE A 122 13.27 4.55 11.97
N LYS A 123 13.21 5.84 11.63
CA LYS A 123 13.95 6.45 10.55
C LYS A 123 15.48 6.21 10.59
N PRO A 124 16.18 6.30 11.74
CA PRO A 124 17.61 5.99 11.79
C PRO A 124 17.94 4.57 11.35
N VAL A 125 17.13 3.59 11.76
CA VAL A 125 17.29 2.18 11.36
C VAL A 125 17.10 2.00 9.87
N LEU A 126 16.11 2.68 9.29
CA LEU A 126 15.86 2.67 7.84
C LEU A 126 17.02 3.29 7.05
N GLU A 127 17.54 4.42 7.50
CA GLU A 127 18.67 5.09 6.85
C GLU A 127 19.92 4.20 6.82
N GLU A 128 20.21 3.52 7.94
CA GLU A 128 21.31 2.56 8.03
C GLU A 128 21.07 1.36 7.09
N TYR A 129 19.86 0.77 7.12
CA TYR A 129 19.50 -0.33 6.23
C TYR A 129 19.67 0.05 4.75
N TYR A 130 19.14 1.19 4.32
CA TYR A 130 19.26 1.65 2.94
C TYR A 130 20.70 2.03 2.57
N HIS A 131 21.50 2.53 3.53
CA HIS A 131 22.91 2.76 3.31
C HIS A 131 23.63 1.45 2.99
N HIS A 132 23.47 0.42 3.79
CA HIS A 132 24.04 -0.90 3.54
C HIS A 132 23.52 -1.54 2.26
N LEU A 133 22.22 -1.44 1.98
CA LEU A 133 21.64 -1.96 0.74
C LEU A 133 22.27 -1.31 -0.50
N ARG A 134 22.40 0.03 -0.50
CA ARG A 134 23.05 0.75 -1.60
C ARG A 134 24.53 0.35 -1.79
N GLN A 135 25.25 0.12 -0.70
CA GLN A 135 26.63 -0.38 -0.79
C GLN A 135 26.70 -1.78 -1.44
N ARG A 136 25.83 -2.70 -1.04
CA ARG A 136 25.74 -4.05 -1.61
C ARG A 136 25.39 -4.04 -3.09
N ILE A 137 24.46 -3.18 -3.49
CA ILE A 137 24.11 -2.99 -4.91
C ILE A 137 25.33 -2.47 -5.69
N ARG A 138 26.04 -1.46 -5.18
CA ARG A 138 27.25 -0.91 -5.83
C ARG A 138 28.36 -1.93 -5.96
N ARG A 139 28.49 -2.87 -5.02
CA ARG A 139 29.49 -3.96 -5.07
C ARG A 139 29.05 -5.12 -5.98
N GLY A 140 27.88 -5.05 -6.60
CA GLY A 140 27.36 -6.12 -7.46
C GLY A 140 26.88 -7.38 -6.72
N GLU A 141 26.84 -7.36 -5.38
CA GLU A 141 26.46 -8.51 -4.57
C GLU A 141 25.01 -8.94 -4.82
N PHE A 142 24.17 -8.01 -5.22
CA PHE A 142 22.76 -8.28 -5.52
C PHE A 142 22.59 -8.96 -6.88
N SER A 143 23.36 -8.53 -7.88
CA SER A 143 23.35 -9.14 -9.23
C SER A 143 23.96 -10.53 -9.24
N ALA A 144 25.00 -10.78 -8.43
CA ALA A 144 25.62 -12.10 -8.32
C ALA A 144 24.65 -13.14 -7.72
N ARG A 145 23.88 -12.77 -6.70
CA ARG A 145 22.87 -13.65 -6.10
C ARG A 145 21.69 -13.91 -7.04
N LEU A 146 21.19 -12.89 -7.70
CA LEU A 146 20.13 -12.99 -8.71
C LEU A 146 20.61 -13.80 -9.93
N GLY A 147 21.84 -13.55 -10.40
CA GLY A 147 22.45 -14.31 -11.48
C GLY A 147 22.58 -15.81 -11.17
N LYS A 148 22.97 -16.14 -9.93
CA LYS A 148 23.02 -17.51 -9.44
C LYS A 148 21.63 -18.14 -9.41
N TYR A 149 20.62 -17.44 -8.89
CA TYR A 149 19.24 -17.89 -8.86
C TYR A 149 18.65 -18.11 -10.25
N ILE A 150 18.89 -17.18 -11.19
CA ILE A 150 18.47 -17.31 -12.59
C ILE A 150 19.18 -18.49 -13.27
N ALA A 151 20.47 -18.69 -13.00
CA ALA A 151 21.23 -19.81 -13.56
C ALA A 151 20.73 -21.17 -13.02
N GLU A 152 20.39 -21.24 -11.73
CA GLU A 152 19.79 -22.43 -11.12
C GLU A 152 18.37 -22.70 -11.67
N THR A 153 17.54 -21.69 -11.78
CA THR A 153 16.19 -21.81 -12.37
C THR A 153 16.24 -22.21 -13.83
N ARG A 154 17.20 -21.69 -14.61
CA ARG A 154 17.44 -22.11 -16.00
C ARG A 154 17.83 -23.59 -16.13
N LYS A 155 18.64 -24.10 -15.19
CA LYS A 155 18.98 -25.53 -15.14
C LYS A 155 17.75 -26.41 -14.87
N ILE A 156 16.81 -25.95 -14.03
CA ILE A 156 15.57 -26.65 -13.73
C ILE A 156 14.63 -26.63 -14.93
N VAL A 157 14.53 -25.53 -15.65
CA VAL A 157 13.60 -25.35 -16.79
C VAL A 157 14.13 -25.95 -18.09
N HIS A 158 15.45 -26.02 -18.29
CA HIS A 158 16.11 -26.52 -19.51
C HIS A 158 16.96 -27.77 -19.29
N GLY A 159 17.04 -28.29 -18.08
CA GLY A 159 17.69 -29.55 -17.76
C GLY A 159 16.80 -30.71 -18.17
N THR A 160 17.25 -31.42 -19.18
CA THR A 160 16.78 -32.72 -19.66
C THR A 160 16.26 -33.65 -18.56
N GLY A 161 15.03 -34.17 -18.75
CA GLY A 161 14.34 -35.16 -17.99
C GLY A 161 15.16 -36.16 -17.21
N GLU A 162 15.39 -35.88 -15.96
CA GLU A 162 15.54 -36.86 -14.89
C GLU A 162 14.85 -36.25 -13.66
N ALA A 163 13.84 -37.02 -13.20
CA ALA A 163 13.05 -36.67 -12.05
C ALA A 163 13.93 -36.65 -10.79
N GLY A 164 14.33 -35.47 -10.34
CA GLY A 164 15.02 -35.25 -9.09
C GLY A 164 14.07 -34.59 -8.08
N GLU A 165 13.93 -35.24 -6.93
CA GLU A 165 13.10 -34.83 -5.79
C GLU A 165 13.27 -33.36 -5.41
N LEU A 166 12.14 -32.72 -5.18
CA LEU A 166 12.07 -31.35 -4.62
C LEU A 166 12.71 -31.30 -3.21
N PRO A 167 13.66 -30.41 -2.94
CA PRO A 167 14.17 -30.26 -1.59
C PRO A 167 13.07 -29.68 -0.69
N ALA A 168 12.90 -30.30 0.47
CA ALA A 168 11.96 -29.89 1.50
C ALA A 168 12.17 -28.42 1.92
N ALA A 169 11.06 -27.72 2.08
CA ALA A 169 11.02 -26.34 2.59
C ALA A 169 11.71 -26.31 3.97
N VAL A 170 12.69 -25.42 4.08
CA VAL A 170 13.34 -25.10 5.37
C VAL A 170 12.41 -24.14 6.12
N SER A 171 11.99 -24.57 7.30
CA SER A 171 11.22 -23.82 8.30
C SER A 171 11.96 -22.60 8.81
#